data_5297b1a587387525a5ef3be4781ba2c7
#
_entry.id   5297b1a587387525a5ef3be4781ba2c7
#
_cell.length_a   1.000
_cell.length_b   1.000
_cell.length_c   1.000
_cell.angle_alpha   90.00
_cell.angle_beta   90.00
_cell.angle_gamma   90.00
#
_symmetry.space_group_name_H-M   'P 1'
#
loop_
_entity.id
_entity.type
_entity.pdbx_description
1 polymer ?
#
loop_
_entity_poly.entity_id
_entity_poly.type
_entity_poly.pdbx_seq_one_letter_code
_entity_poly.pdbx_strand_id
1 'polypeptide(L)'
;MSFGYAAEKFASARSVLMLPHPQGEDQSIATAFSECRKGLERFDRTLFDDSSSIWIKQLDQLMKTEGIEDPDREGLFLIKARQLSIDDQLQFSTVVDELQCWFSRRKD
;
A
#
# COMPACT_ATOMS: atom_id res chain seq x y z
N MET A 1 -1.48 -17.19 -9.89
CA MET A 1 -0.99 -16.16 -9.00
C MET A 1 0.21 -15.48 -9.61
N SER A 2 0.17 -14.19 -9.76
CA SER A 2 1.14 -13.49 -10.62
C SER A 2 1.96 -12.46 -9.83
N PHE A 3 3.28 -12.61 -9.85
CA PHE A 3 4.19 -11.56 -9.36
C PHE A 3 4.05 -10.30 -10.21
N GLY A 4 3.80 -10.45 -11.52
CA GLY A 4 3.63 -9.34 -12.44
C GLY A 4 2.43 -8.47 -12.08
N TYR A 5 1.31 -9.07 -11.72
CA TYR A 5 0.13 -8.32 -11.33
C TYR A 5 0.38 -7.52 -10.03
N ALA A 6 0.99 -8.16 -9.04
CA ALA A 6 1.34 -7.46 -7.80
C ALA A 6 2.34 -6.34 -8.06
N ALA A 7 3.37 -6.60 -8.89
CA ALA A 7 4.34 -5.58 -9.25
C ALA A 7 3.67 -4.37 -9.91
N GLU A 8 2.73 -4.61 -10.81
CA GLU A 8 1.97 -3.56 -11.49
C GLU A 8 1.17 -2.72 -10.50
N LYS A 9 0.48 -3.36 -9.57
CA LYS A 9 -0.34 -2.65 -8.58
C LYS A 9 0.51 -1.86 -7.60
N PHE A 10 1.66 -2.39 -7.19
CA PHE A 10 2.58 -1.66 -6.33
C PHE A 10 3.27 -0.52 -7.07
N ALA A 11 3.54 -0.69 -8.38
CA ALA A 11 4.04 0.41 -9.21
C ALA A 11 3.00 1.52 -9.32
N SER A 12 1.71 1.18 -9.46
CA SER A 12 0.63 2.17 -9.45
C SER A 12 0.55 2.90 -8.11
N ALA A 13 0.66 2.16 -6.99
CA ALA A 13 0.68 2.77 -5.66
C ALA A 13 1.85 3.75 -5.51
N ARG A 14 3.03 3.34 -5.93
CA ARG A 14 4.22 4.19 -5.89
C ARG A 14 4.02 5.45 -6.73
N SER A 15 3.45 5.30 -7.91
CA SER A 15 3.21 6.42 -8.83
C SER A 15 2.28 7.47 -8.22
N VAL A 16 1.19 7.07 -7.57
CA VAL A 16 0.25 8.03 -6.98
C VAL A 16 0.81 8.72 -5.73
N LEU A 17 1.87 8.18 -5.15
CA LEU A 17 2.54 8.81 -4.00
C LEU A 17 3.57 9.87 -4.43
N MET A 18 3.89 9.95 -5.71
CA MET A 18 4.83 10.93 -6.23
C MET A 18 4.16 12.29 -6.36
N LEU A 19 4.95 13.36 -6.20
CA LEU A 19 4.46 14.71 -6.39
C LEU A 19 4.24 15.01 -7.88
N PRO A 20 3.26 15.85 -8.20
CA PRO A 20 2.29 16.50 -7.30
C PRO A 20 1.14 15.59 -6.89
N HIS A 21 0.38 16.03 -5.87
CA HIS A 21 -0.83 15.33 -5.42
C HIS A 21 -2.05 16.18 -5.82
N PRO A 22 -2.58 16.01 -7.03
CA PRO A 22 -3.63 16.90 -7.54
C PRO A 22 -4.94 16.90 -6.72
N GLN A 23 -5.22 15.83 -6.00
CA GLN A 23 -6.40 15.73 -5.14
C GLN A 23 -6.08 15.78 -3.66
N GLY A 24 -4.83 16.12 -3.33
CA GLY A 24 -4.37 16.17 -1.95
C GLY A 24 -3.66 14.89 -1.52
N GLU A 25 -2.81 15.05 -0.51
CA GLU A 25 -1.97 13.97 0.01
C GLU A 25 -2.78 12.81 0.58
N ASP A 26 -3.85 13.11 1.33
CA ASP A 26 -4.69 12.06 1.94
C ASP A 26 -5.33 11.18 0.88
N GLN A 27 -5.82 11.79 -0.20
CA GLN A 27 -6.44 11.05 -1.28
C GLN A 27 -5.42 10.19 -2.02
N SER A 28 -4.21 10.71 -2.21
CA SER A 28 -3.12 9.94 -2.84
C SER A 28 -2.76 8.72 -2.01
N ILE A 29 -2.66 8.88 -0.69
CA ILE A 29 -2.36 7.75 0.20
C ILE A 29 -3.50 6.73 0.19
N ALA A 30 -4.75 7.19 0.23
CA ALA A 30 -5.91 6.28 0.17
C ALA A 30 -5.94 5.49 -1.14
N THR A 31 -5.64 6.15 -2.25
CA THR A 31 -5.56 5.48 -3.56
C THR A 31 -4.43 4.45 -3.57
N ALA A 32 -3.27 4.80 -3.00
CA ALA A 32 -2.15 3.86 -2.90
C ALA A 32 -2.51 2.65 -2.03
N PHE A 33 -3.23 2.85 -0.93
CA PHE A 33 -3.73 1.73 -0.10
C PHE A 33 -4.60 0.79 -0.94
N SER A 34 -5.49 1.33 -1.76
CA SER A 34 -6.36 0.53 -2.62
C SER A 34 -5.57 -0.27 -3.65
N GLU A 35 -4.55 0.33 -4.24
CA GLU A 35 -3.71 -0.37 -5.21
C GLU A 35 -2.92 -1.50 -4.56
N CYS A 36 -2.35 -1.25 -3.38
CA CYS A 36 -1.66 -2.29 -2.62
C CYS A 36 -2.59 -3.46 -2.28
N ARG A 37 -3.81 -3.14 -1.84
CA ARG A 37 -4.81 -4.18 -1.54
C ARG A 37 -5.11 -5.03 -2.76
N LYS A 38 -5.31 -4.40 -3.92
CA LYS A 38 -5.57 -5.13 -5.17
C LYS A 38 -4.41 -6.06 -5.52
N GLY A 39 -3.20 -5.59 -5.36
CA GLY A 39 -2.02 -6.39 -5.66
C GLY A 39 -1.87 -7.61 -4.75
N LEU A 40 -2.26 -7.48 -3.48
CA LEU A 40 -2.14 -8.56 -2.50
C LEU A 40 -3.35 -9.51 -2.48
N GLU A 41 -4.49 -9.07 -3.00
CA GLU A 41 -5.76 -9.78 -2.91
C GLU A 41 -5.69 -11.18 -3.51
N ARG A 42 -4.92 -11.34 -4.58
CA ARG A 42 -4.77 -12.61 -5.30
C ARG A 42 -3.38 -13.21 -5.15
N PHE A 43 -2.55 -12.62 -4.29
CA PHE A 43 -1.18 -13.08 -4.14
C PHE A 43 -1.09 -14.13 -3.03
N ASP A 44 -0.34 -15.19 -3.30
CA ASP A 44 -0.08 -16.23 -2.31
C ASP A 44 0.99 -15.75 -1.34
N ARG A 45 0.57 -15.40 -0.14
CA ARG A 45 1.45 -14.82 0.89
C ARG A 45 2.53 -15.80 1.39
N THR A 46 2.37 -17.09 1.11
CA THR A 46 3.41 -18.08 1.48
C THR A 46 4.68 -17.93 0.62
N LEU A 47 4.58 -17.18 -0.47
CA LEU A 47 5.72 -16.93 -1.36
C LEU A 47 6.66 -15.83 -0.86
N PHE A 48 6.26 -15.07 0.17
CA PHE A 48 7.14 -14.05 0.74
C PHE A 48 8.31 -14.70 1.49
N ASP A 49 9.49 -14.11 1.33
CA ASP A 49 10.68 -14.49 2.07
C ASP A 49 10.80 -13.67 3.36
N ASP A 50 11.91 -13.82 4.09
CA ASP A 50 12.12 -13.12 5.35
C ASP A 50 12.06 -11.59 5.20
N SER A 51 12.71 -11.06 4.17
CA SER A 51 12.76 -9.61 3.93
C SER A 51 11.40 -9.06 3.58
N SER A 52 10.73 -9.67 2.59
CA SER A 52 9.41 -9.20 2.15
C SER A 52 8.35 -9.38 3.22
N SER A 53 8.45 -10.41 4.04
CA SER A 53 7.51 -10.62 5.15
C SER A 53 7.54 -9.47 6.17
N ILE A 54 8.72 -8.90 6.42
CA ILE A 54 8.84 -7.73 7.31
C ILE A 54 8.08 -6.55 6.72
N TRP A 55 8.28 -6.28 5.44
CA TRP A 55 7.58 -5.17 4.75
C TRP A 55 6.07 -5.38 4.70
N ILE A 56 5.62 -6.62 4.46
CA ILE A 56 4.19 -6.93 4.43
C ILE A 56 3.54 -6.71 5.80
N LYS A 57 4.22 -7.09 6.88
CA LYS A 57 3.70 -6.83 8.23
C LYS A 57 3.57 -5.34 8.52
N GLN A 58 4.57 -4.55 8.10
CA GLN A 58 4.52 -3.11 8.25
C GLN A 58 3.37 -2.52 7.43
N LEU A 59 3.21 -2.97 6.19
CA LEU A 59 2.14 -2.51 5.32
C LEU A 59 0.77 -2.84 5.91
N ASP A 60 0.58 -4.06 6.40
CA ASP A 60 -0.70 -4.47 7.00
C ASP A 60 -1.06 -3.56 8.18
N GLN A 61 -0.10 -3.19 9.00
CA GLN A 61 -0.33 -2.28 10.13
C GLN A 61 -0.70 -0.87 9.65
N LEU A 62 0.00 -0.37 8.64
CA LEU A 62 -0.26 0.97 8.10
C LEU A 62 -1.63 1.06 7.44
N MET A 63 -2.10 -0.02 6.84
CA MET A 63 -3.39 -0.07 6.13
C MET A 63 -4.56 -0.52 7.00
N LYS A 64 -4.29 -0.89 8.26
CA LYS A 64 -5.32 -1.44 9.14
C LYS A 64 -6.43 -0.41 9.40
N THR A 65 -7.67 -0.81 9.12
CA THR A 65 -8.84 0.06 9.31
C THR A 65 -9.75 -0.42 10.42
N GLU A 66 -9.37 -1.49 11.13
CA GLU A 66 -10.14 -2.05 12.21
C GLU A 66 -10.39 -1.01 13.31
N GLY A 67 -11.63 -0.88 13.74
CA GLY A 67 -12.00 0.08 14.76
C GLY A 67 -12.23 1.51 14.27
N ILE A 68 -12.04 1.77 12.98
CA ILE A 68 -12.30 3.09 12.39
C ILE A 68 -13.78 3.19 12.02
N GLU A 69 -14.43 4.27 12.45
CA GLU A 69 -15.80 4.58 12.08
C GLU A 69 -15.84 5.50 10.88
N ASP A 70 -16.83 5.30 10.02
CA ASP A 70 -17.01 6.10 8.81
C ASP A 70 -18.46 6.58 8.70
N PRO A 71 -18.90 7.49 9.59
CA PRO A 71 -20.28 7.92 9.62
C PRO A 71 -20.71 8.69 8.37
N ASP A 72 -19.78 9.38 7.71
CA ASP A 72 -20.04 10.19 6.53
C ASP A 72 -19.77 9.44 5.22
N ARG A 73 -19.42 8.17 5.30
CA ARG A 73 -19.13 7.33 4.13
C ARG A 73 -18.03 7.88 3.24
N GLU A 74 -17.01 8.45 3.83
CA GLU A 74 -15.86 8.98 3.10
C GLU A 74 -14.93 7.88 2.55
N GLY A 75 -14.98 6.69 3.16
CA GLY A 75 -14.09 5.58 2.84
C GLY A 75 -13.05 5.39 3.96
N LEU A 76 -12.91 4.14 4.40
CA LEU A 76 -12.04 3.80 5.53
C LEU A 76 -10.56 4.12 5.23
N PHE A 77 -10.12 3.91 4.00
CA PHE A 77 -8.73 4.23 3.63
C PHE A 77 -8.44 5.71 3.69
N LEU A 78 -9.40 6.57 3.30
CA LEU A 78 -9.20 8.01 3.38
C LEU A 78 -9.09 8.46 4.84
N ILE A 79 -9.94 7.91 5.70
CA ILE A 79 -9.88 8.21 7.14
C ILE A 79 -8.54 7.73 7.72
N LYS A 80 -8.13 6.52 7.39
CA LYS A 80 -6.84 5.97 7.85
C LYS A 80 -5.68 6.83 7.37
N ALA A 81 -5.72 7.28 6.12
CA ALA A 81 -4.68 8.15 5.56
C ALA A 81 -4.52 9.42 6.38
N ARG A 82 -5.62 10.02 6.80
CA ARG A 82 -5.61 11.24 7.64
C ARG A 82 -5.03 11.00 9.02
N GLN A 83 -5.06 9.77 9.51
CA GLN A 83 -4.55 9.40 10.84
C GLN A 83 -3.06 9.12 10.86
N LEU A 84 -2.43 8.96 9.69
CA LEU A 84 -1.01 8.64 9.64
C LEU A 84 -0.17 9.84 10.07
N SER A 85 0.81 9.60 10.93
CA SER A 85 1.83 10.59 11.25
C SER A 85 2.76 10.77 10.04
N ILE A 86 3.60 11.80 10.07
CA ILE A 86 4.62 11.99 9.04
C ILE A 86 5.53 10.77 8.96
N ASP A 87 5.93 10.22 10.11
CA ASP A 87 6.77 9.02 10.15
C ASP A 87 6.08 7.83 9.51
N ASP A 88 4.78 7.64 9.75
CA ASP A 88 4.00 6.58 9.12
C ASP A 88 3.92 6.75 7.61
N GLN A 89 3.76 7.99 7.14
CA GLN A 89 3.73 8.30 5.71
C GLN A 89 5.06 7.96 5.04
N LEU A 90 6.17 8.31 5.68
CA LEU A 90 7.50 7.98 5.20
C LEU A 90 7.71 6.47 5.17
N GLN A 91 7.29 5.77 6.23
CA GLN A 91 7.37 4.32 6.28
C GLN A 91 6.54 3.68 5.17
N PHE A 92 5.32 4.18 4.94
CA PHE A 92 4.45 3.66 3.88
C PHE A 92 5.11 3.81 2.51
N SER A 93 5.65 4.97 2.21
CA SER A 93 6.33 5.23 0.94
C SER A 93 7.52 4.27 0.75
N THR A 94 8.31 4.08 1.81
CA THR A 94 9.46 3.16 1.78
C THR A 94 9.03 1.72 1.54
N VAL A 95 8.00 1.27 2.25
CA VAL A 95 7.51 -0.11 2.15
C VAL A 95 6.94 -0.37 0.75
N VAL A 96 6.20 0.58 0.19
CA VAL A 96 5.67 0.45 -1.17
C VAL A 96 6.81 0.33 -2.19
N ASP A 97 7.83 1.17 -2.04
CA ASP A 97 8.98 1.14 -2.94
C ASP A 97 9.74 -0.20 -2.85
N GLU A 98 9.98 -0.67 -1.65
CA GLU A 98 10.67 -1.93 -1.42
C GLU A 98 9.89 -3.13 -1.97
N LEU A 99 8.58 -3.16 -1.72
CA LEU A 99 7.74 -4.25 -2.21
C LEU A 99 7.60 -4.21 -3.72
N GLN A 100 7.45 -3.03 -4.32
CA GLN A 100 7.41 -2.89 -5.77
C GLN A 100 8.67 -3.45 -6.40
N CYS A 101 9.82 -3.13 -5.84
CA CYS A 101 11.11 -3.64 -6.29
C CYS A 101 11.18 -5.17 -6.12
N TRP A 102 10.72 -5.68 -4.98
CA TRP A 102 10.73 -7.11 -4.69
C TRP A 102 9.88 -7.89 -5.71
N PHE A 103 8.65 -7.43 -5.96
CA PHE A 103 7.77 -8.09 -6.94
C PHE A 103 8.35 -8.01 -8.35
N SER A 104 8.94 -6.87 -8.72
CA SER A 104 9.46 -6.64 -10.08
C SER A 104 10.64 -7.55 -10.43
N ARG A 105 11.40 -7.97 -9.45
CA ARG A 105 12.57 -8.85 -9.66
C ARG A 105 12.19 -10.30 -9.89
N ARG A 106 10.94 -10.65 -9.70
CA ARG A 106 10.45 -12.01 -9.84
C ARG A 106 9.65 -12.15 -11.12
N LYS A 107 9.75 -13.33 -11.71
CA LYS A 107 9.00 -13.63 -12.94
C LYS A 107 7.97 -14.71 -12.66
N ASP A 108 6.85 -14.60 -13.30
CA ASP A 108 5.80 -15.59 -13.23
C ASP A 108 6.18 -16.90 -13.90
#